data_202e85c7e8bac055a733c20d6fc214f8
#
_entry.id   202e85c7e8bac055a733c20d6fc214f8
#
_cell.length_a   1.000
_cell.length_b   1.000
_cell.length_c   1.000
_cell.angle_alpha   90.00
_cell.angle_beta   90.00
_cell.angle_gamma   90.00
#
_symmetry.space_group_name_H-M   'P 1'
#
loop_
_entity.id
_entity.type
_entity.pdbx_description
1 polymer ?
#
loop_
_entity_poly.entity_id
_entity_poly.type
_entity_poly.pdbx_seq_one_letter_code
_entity_poly.pdbx_strand_id
1 'polypeptide(L)'
;MAEQKIQQSAFTKVHQLRPLAGGLLLTVKVISSKTIMPRGRADGNQGRQMRLAECLVGDETGMIIFTARNDQVDLMKEGTTCILRNAKIDMFKGSMRLSVDRSGRVEITEQADFSVKEDNNLSLVEFERVDVVV
;
A
#
# COMPACT_ATOMS: atom_id res chain seq x y z
N MET A 1 13.75 -25.89 3.63
CA MET A 1 12.44 -26.49 3.51
C MET A 1 11.72 -25.97 2.29
N ALA A 2 10.99 -26.82 1.62
CA ALA A 2 10.33 -26.43 0.39
C ALA A 2 9.30 -25.33 0.61
N GLU A 3 8.59 -25.37 1.71
CA GLU A 3 7.60 -24.36 2.00
C GLU A 3 8.20 -22.98 2.13
N GLN A 4 9.36 -22.87 2.73
CA GLN A 4 10.01 -21.59 2.89
C GLN A 4 10.40 -21.00 1.54
N LYS A 5 10.90 -21.83 0.65
CA LYS A 5 11.26 -21.36 -0.66
C LYS A 5 10.04 -20.84 -1.43
N ILE A 6 8.92 -21.56 -1.31
CA ILE A 6 7.71 -21.14 -1.98
C ILE A 6 7.24 -19.81 -1.42
N GLN A 7 7.31 -19.63 -0.10
CA GLN A 7 6.88 -18.38 0.50
C GLN A 7 7.75 -17.22 0.05
N GLN A 8 9.05 -17.42 -0.04
CA GLN A 8 9.94 -16.36 -0.49
C GLN A 8 9.64 -15.97 -1.92
N SER A 9 9.36 -16.94 -2.77
CA SER A 9 9.07 -16.63 -4.16
C SER A 9 7.70 -15.97 -4.34
N ALA A 10 6.85 -16.01 -3.31
CA ALA A 10 5.53 -15.40 -3.40
C ALA A 10 5.56 -13.90 -3.14
N PHE A 11 6.66 -13.35 -2.62
CA PHE A 11 6.73 -11.91 -2.38
C PHE A 11 6.86 -11.15 -3.67
N THR A 12 6.04 -10.12 -3.80
CA THR A 12 6.03 -9.24 -4.97
C THR A 12 6.82 -7.98 -4.66
N LYS A 13 7.53 -7.47 -5.63
CA LYS A 13 8.24 -6.20 -5.49
C LYS A 13 7.39 -5.07 -6.03
N VAL A 14 7.62 -3.87 -5.52
CA VAL A 14 6.79 -2.72 -5.89
C VAL A 14 6.81 -2.50 -7.41
N HIS A 15 7.99 -2.62 -8.05
CA HIS A 15 8.06 -2.34 -9.48
C HIS A 15 7.28 -3.35 -10.33
N GLN A 16 6.83 -4.46 -9.73
CA GLN A 16 6.04 -5.46 -10.46
C GLN A 16 4.54 -5.21 -10.39
N LEU A 17 4.11 -4.21 -9.64
CA LEU A 17 2.69 -3.96 -9.46
C LEU A 17 2.04 -3.48 -10.75
N ARG A 18 0.81 -3.92 -10.99
CA ARG A 18 0.06 -3.61 -12.20
C ARG A 18 -1.36 -3.27 -11.82
N PRO A 19 -2.05 -2.49 -12.67
CA PRO A 19 -3.46 -2.17 -12.39
C PRO A 19 -4.29 -3.43 -12.18
N LEU A 20 -5.19 -3.34 -11.21
CA LEU A 20 -6.18 -4.37 -10.90
C LEU A 20 -5.59 -5.66 -10.33
N ALA A 21 -4.31 -5.68 -10.00
CA ALA A 21 -3.71 -6.86 -9.37
C ALA A 21 -4.26 -7.03 -7.97
N GLY A 22 -4.32 -8.27 -7.51
CA GLY A 22 -4.78 -8.60 -6.16
C GLY A 22 -4.05 -9.82 -5.63
N GLY A 23 -4.37 -10.18 -4.38
CA GLY A 23 -3.73 -11.33 -3.76
C GLY A 23 -2.23 -11.15 -3.58
N LEU A 24 -1.79 -9.93 -3.34
CA LEU A 24 -0.36 -9.61 -3.35
C LEU A 24 0.25 -9.72 -1.96
N LEU A 25 1.52 -10.05 -1.92
CA LEU A 25 2.28 -10.16 -0.68
C LEU A 25 3.55 -9.32 -0.84
N LEU A 26 3.67 -8.27 -0.02
CA LEU A 26 4.80 -7.34 -0.13
C LEU A 26 5.39 -7.05 1.23
N THR A 27 6.69 -6.75 1.24
CA THR A 27 7.37 -6.15 2.38
C THR A 27 7.75 -4.73 1.97
N VAL A 28 7.29 -3.74 2.73
CA VAL A 28 7.54 -2.34 2.39
C VAL A 28 7.92 -1.54 3.62
N LYS A 29 8.63 -0.44 3.39
CA LYS A 29 8.90 0.57 4.41
C LYS A 29 7.98 1.74 4.20
N VAL A 30 7.52 2.34 5.28
CA VAL A 30 6.71 3.55 5.23
C VAL A 30 7.65 4.74 5.20
N ILE A 31 7.61 5.49 4.12
CA ILE A 31 8.43 6.68 3.95
C ILE A 31 7.78 7.88 4.64
N SER A 32 6.48 8.02 4.44
CA SER A 32 5.73 9.13 5.02
C SER A 32 4.27 8.73 5.13
N SER A 33 3.55 9.46 5.97
CA SER A 33 2.13 9.19 6.18
C SER A 33 1.43 10.52 6.34
N LYS A 34 0.35 10.71 5.59
CA LYS A 34 -0.42 11.93 5.63
C LYS A 34 -1.87 11.59 5.92
N THR A 35 -2.36 12.09 7.04
CA THR A 35 -3.75 11.84 7.41
C THR A 35 -4.68 12.68 6.53
N ILE A 36 -5.63 12.00 5.92
CA ILE A 36 -6.63 12.64 5.07
C ILE A 36 -7.93 12.84 5.83
N MET A 37 -8.32 11.84 6.61
CA MET A 37 -9.54 11.89 7.41
C MET A 37 -9.27 11.32 8.79
N PRO A 38 -9.88 11.85 9.84
CA PRO A 38 -10.93 12.86 9.80
C PRO A 38 -10.36 14.22 9.48
N ARG A 39 -11.17 15.03 8.82
CA ARG A 39 -10.81 16.40 8.54
C ARG A 39 -11.48 17.30 9.52
N GLY A 40 -10.75 18.33 9.96
CA GLY A 40 -11.30 19.24 10.93
C GLY A 40 -11.64 18.50 12.17
N ARG A 41 -12.71 18.91 12.82
CA ARG A 41 -13.08 18.33 14.09
C ARG A 41 -14.14 17.28 13.94
N ALA A 42 -14.21 16.42 14.93
CA ALA A 42 -15.32 15.52 15.04
C ALA A 42 -16.58 16.33 15.29
N ASP A 43 -17.66 15.94 14.68
CA ASP A 43 -18.89 16.71 14.75
C ASP A 43 -19.81 16.26 15.86
N GLY A 44 -19.31 15.55 16.82
CA GLY A 44 -20.13 15.09 17.93
C GLY A 44 -20.90 13.83 17.64
N ASN A 45 -20.78 13.32 16.49
CA ASN A 45 -21.43 12.08 16.14
C ASN A 45 -20.87 10.95 16.96
N GLN A 46 -21.71 10.10 17.45
CA GLN A 46 -21.29 8.99 18.29
C GLN A 46 -20.80 7.80 17.50
N GLY A 47 -21.04 7.79 16.22
CA GLY A 47 -20.58 6.71 15.40
C GLY A 47 -19.08 6.73 15.22
N ARG A 48 -18.54 5.64 14.73
CA ARG A 48 -17.13 5.57 14.47
C ARG A 48 -16.78 6.46 13.30
N GLN A 49 -15.76 7.28 13.49
CA GLN A 49 -15.24 8.06 12.40
C GLN A 49 -14.36 7.18 11.53
N MET A 50 -14.51 7.33 10.23
CA MET A 50 -13.60 6.69 9.30
C MET A 50 -12.27 7.44 9.35
N ARG A 51 -11.19 6.70 9.47
CA ARG A 51 -9.85 7.26 9.41
C ARG A 51 -9.19 6.84 8.12
N LEU A 52 -8.49 7.77 7.51
CA LEU A 52 -7.90 7.54 6.21
C LEU A 52 -6.56 8.27 6.15
N ALA A 53 -5.56 7.60 5.65
CA ALA A 53 -4.24 8.21 5.45
C ALA A 53 -3.65 7.72 4.14
N GLU A 54 -2.89 8.60 3.51
CA GLU A 54 -2.09 8.24 2.35
C GLU A 54 -0.65 8.06 2.81
N CYS A 55 -0.10 6.90 2.58
CA CYS A 55 1.23 6.56 3.04
C CYS A 55 2.10 6.25 1.84
N LEU A 56 3.23 6.92 1.73
CA LEU A 56 4.22 6.51 0.73
C LEU A 56 4.97 5.33 1.29
N VAL A 57 4.92 4.22 0.59
CA VAL A 57 5.58 2.99 1.01
C VAL A 57 6.39 2.47 -0.16
N GLY A 58 7.42 1.69 0.15
CA GLY A 58 8.21 1.16 -0.93
C GLY A 58 9.23 0.14 -0.51
N ASP A 59 9.94 -0.34 -1.51
CA ASP A 59 11.06 -1.25 -1.32
C ASP A 59 12.20 -0.78 -2.21
N GLU A 60 13.19 -1.65 -2.42
CA GLU A 60 14.37 -1.26 -3.18
C GLU A 60 14.09 -1.12 -4.68
N THR A 61 12.88 -1.43 -5.14
CA THR A 61 12.53 -1.34 -6.56
C THR A 61 11.66 -0.14 -6.90
N GLY A 62 11.01 0.47 -5.91
CA GLY A 62 10.14 1.61 -6.17
C GLY A 62 9.26 1.89 -4.99
N MET A 63 8.36 2.86 -5.15
CA MET A 63 7.40 3.18 -4.11
C MET A 63 6.03 3.44 -4.72
N ILE A 64 5.02 3.50 -3.86
CA ILE A 64 3.63 3.64 -4.27
C ILE A 64 2.86 4.23 -3.09
N ILE A 65 1.73 4.85 -3.36
CA ILE A 65 0.86 5.34 -2.30
C ILE A 65 0.01 4.16 -1.80
N PHE A 66 0.04 3.95 -0.49
CA PHE A 66 -0.80 2.97 0.19
C PHE A 66 -1.92 3.74 0.88
N THR A 67 -3.14 3.33 0.64
CA THR A 67 -4.30 3.94 1.31
C THR A 67 -4.57 3.16 2.59
N ALA A 68 -4.30 3.79 3.73
CA ALA A 68 -4.51 3.17 5.04
C ALA A 68 -5.88 3.58 5.56
N ARG A 69 -6.62 2.61 6.08
CA ARG A 69 -7.98 2.84 6.58
C ARG A 69 -8.09 2.36 8.01
N ASN A 70 -8.70 3.19 8.83
CA ASN A 70 -9.05 2.85 10.21
C ASN A 70 -7.83 2.38 11.00
N ASP A 71 -7.81 1.16 11.51
CA ASP A 71 -6.72 0.70 12.35
C ASP A 71 -5.38 0.67 11.64
N GLN A 72 -5.40 0.55 10.31
CA GLN A 72 -4.16 0.56 9.55
C GLN A 72 -3.42 1.88 9.69
N VAL A 73 -4.14 2.97 9.90
CA VAL A 73 -3.53 4.29 10.05
C VAL A 73 -2.53 4.29 11.22
N ASP A 74 -2.86 3.58 12.28
CA ASP A 74 -1.98 3.50 13.45
C ASP A 74 -0.74 2.66 13.17
N LEU A 75 -0.83 1.72 12.27
CA LEU A 75 0.28 0.82 11.95
C LEU A 75 1.25 1.43 10.96
N MET A 76 0.77 2.29 10.08
CA MET A 76 1.56 2.80 8.96
C MET A 76 2.30 4.08 9.34
N LYS A 77 3.17 3.97 10.33
CA LYS A 77 3.95 5.11 10.79
C LYS A 77 5.26 5.20 10.05
N GLU A 78 5.71 6.42 9.85
CA GLU A 78 6.94 6.69 9.14
C GLU A 78 8.10 5.88 9.76
N GLY A 79 8.87 5.25 8.90
CA GLY A 79 10.01 4.46 9.32
C GLY A 79 9.72 3.00 9.62
N THR A 80 8.44 2.62 9.64
CA THR A 80 8.04 1.26 9.95
C THR A 80 8.20 0.37 8.73
N THR A 81 8.61 -0.87 8.95
CA THR A 81 8.60 -1.90 7.92
C THR A 81 7.43 -2.83 8.19
N CYS A 82 6.67 -3.13 7.16
CA CYS A 82 5.52 -4.00 7.35
C CYS A 82 5.36 -4.97 6.18
N ILE A 83 4.64 -6.04 6.48
CA ILE A 83 4.25 -7.03 5.48
C ILE A 83 2.78 -6.79 5.17
N LEU A 84 2.48 -6.68 3.89
CA LEU A 84 1.11 -6.48 3.42
C LEU A 84 0.64 -7.81 2.84
N ARG A 85 -0.37 -8.40 3.47
CA ARG A 85 -0.89 -9.69 3.05
C ARG A 85 -2.21 -9.52 2.34
N ASN A 86 -2.33 -10.18 1.21
CA ASN A 86 -3.52 -10.12 0.35
C ASN A 86 -3.82 -8.67 -0.03
N ALA A 87 -2.78 -7.97 -0.46
CA ALA A 87 -2.91 -6.60 -0.91
C ALA A 87 -3.45 -6.54 -2.32
N LYS A 88 -3.94 -5.39 -2.70
CA LYS A 88 -4.51 -5.21 -4.03
C LYS A 88 -4.19 -3.82 -4.55
N ILE A 89 -4.34 -3.64 -5.84
CA ILE A 89 -4.14 -2.36 -6.50
C ILE A 89 -5.50 -1.76 -6.81
N ASP A 90 -5.74 -0.56 -6.31
CA ASP A 90 -6.90 0.24 -6.67
C ASP A 90 -6.46 1.31 -7.66
N MET A 91 -7.37 1.71 -8.51
CA MET A 91 -7.10 2.81 -9.44
C MET A 91 -7.81 4.05 -8.93
N PHE A 92 -7.06 5.13 -8.79
CA PHE A 92 -7.60 6.40 -8.34
C PHE A 92 -7.23 7.46 -9.38
N LYS A 93 -8.23 7.90 -10.15
CA LYS A 93 -8.03 8.89 -11.19
C LYS A 93 -6.90 8.50 -12.15
N GLY A 94 -6.88 7.23 -12.51
CA GLY A 94 -5.89 6.73 -13.46
C GLY A 94 -4.57 6.34 -12.85
N SER A 95 -4.38 6.48 -11.56
CA SER A 95 -3.12 6.14 -10.89
C SER A 95 -3.31 4.96 -9.95
N MET A 96 -2.26 4.15 -9.86
CA MET A 96 -2.30 2.98 -8.96
C MET A 96 -2.13 3.38 -7.52
N ARG A 97 -2.89 2.74 -6.66
CA ARG A 97 -2.73 2.83 -5.22
C ARG A 97 -2.82 1.43 -4.62
N LEU A 98 -2.05 1.23 -3.58
CA LEU A 98 -1.98 -0.07 -2.90
C LEU A 98 -2.89 -0.02 -1.69
N SER A 99 -3.60 -1.11 -1.42
CA SER A 99 -4.45 -1.17 -0.24
C SER A 99 -4.59 -2.60 0.23
N VAL A 100 -5.07 -2.75 1.47
CA VAL A 100 -5.36 -4.04 2.08
C VAL A 100 -6.76 -3.92 2.67
N ASP A 101 -7.68 -4.74 2.20
CA ASP A 101 -9.05 -4.71 2.72
C ASP A 101 -9.19 -5.75 3.83
N ARG A 102 -10.44 -6.03 4.22
CA ARG A 102 -10.70 -6.87 5.36
C ARG A 102 -10.28 -8.32 5.16
N SER A 103 -10.06 -8.74 3.93
CA SER A 103 -9.62 -10.11 3.66
C SER A 103 -8.12 -10.25 3.76
N GLY A 104 -7.39 -9.16 3.97
CA GLY A 104 -5.96 -9.20 4.14
C GLY A 104 -5.56 -8.58 5.45
N ARG A 105 -4.26 -8.30 5.60
CA ARG A 105 -3.82 -7.61 6.81
C ARG A 105 -2.45 -6.99 6.64
N VAL A 106 -2.19 -6.03 7.53
CA VAL A 106 -0.92 -5.34 7.63
C VAL A 106 -0.22 -5.83 8.89
N GLU A 107 1.01 -6.29 8.76
CA GLU A 107 1.79 -6.78 9.90
C GLU A 107 3.06 -5.97 10.02
N ILE A 108 3.33 -5.47 11.22
CA ILE A 108 4.60 -4.80 11.49
C ILE A 108 5.66 -5.87 11.61
N THR A 109 6.81 -5.62 11.04
CA THR A 109 7.92 -6.58 11.12
C THR A 109 9.21 -5.86 11.43
N GLU A 110 10.30 -6.60 11.49
CA GLU A 110 11.59 -6.02 11.79
C GLU A 110 12.02 -5.07 10.69
N GLN A 111 12.82 -4.10 11.09
CA GLN A 111 13.32 -3.10 10.16
C GLN A 111 14.05 -3.77 9.01
N ALA A 112 13.60 -3.50 7.79
CA ALA A 112 14.28 -4.02 6.62
C ALA A 112 15.55 -3.21 6.38
N ASP A 113 16.55 -3.84 5.77
CA ASP A 113 17.81 -3.16 5.51
C ASP A 113 17.92 -2.65 4.09
N PHE A 114 16.86 -2.69 3.32
CA PHE A 114 16.90 -2.06 2.00
C PHE A 114 16.62 -0.56 2.12
N SER A 115 17.06 0.18 1.13
CA SER A 115 16.69 1.58 0.96
C SER A 115 15.61 1.66 -0.09
N VAL A 116 14.62 2.51 0.15
CA VAL A 116 13.51 2.65 -0.79
C VAL A 116 13.96 3.44 -2.00
N LYS A 117 13.59 2.96 -3.18
CA LYS A 117 13.91 3.64 -4.42
C LYS A 117 12.85 4.71 -4.67
N GLU A 118 13.11 5.90 -4.16
CA GLU A 118 12.11 6.96 -4.15
C GLU A 118 11.93 7.64 -5.49
N ASP A 119 12.83 7.41 -6.42
CA ASP A 119 12.71 8.01 -7.74
C ASP A 119 11.85 7.17 -8.69
N ASN A 120 11.22 6.12 -8.19
CA ASN A 120 10.33 5.30 -8.99
C ASN A 120 8.98 5.16 -8.29
N ASN A 121 8.19 6.22 -8.32
CA ASN A 121 6.89 6.25 -7.66
C ASN A 121 5.81 5.84 -8.65
N LEU A 122 5.29 4.63 -8.45
CA LEU A 122 4.32 4.06 -9.37
C LEU A 122 2.99 4.80 -9.36
N SER A 123 2.68 5.51 -8.27
CA SER A 123 1.45 6.29 -8.21
C SER A 123 1.49 7.55 -9.05
N LEU A 124 2.68 7.93 -9.55
CA LEU A 124 2.78 9.08 -10.44
C LEU A 124 2.53 8.70 -11.90
N VAL A 125 2.46 7.42 -12.20
CA VAL A 125 2.19 6.97 -13.56
C VAL A 125 0.68 7.01 -13.79
N GLU A 126 0.27 7.67 -14.85
CA GLU A 126 -1.15 7.76 -15.20
C GLU A 126 -1.44 6.77 -16.31
N PHE A 127 -2.54 6.06 -16.14
CA PHE A 127 -3.00 5.09 -17.12
C PHE A 127 -4.24 5.64 -17.79
N GLU A 128 -4.30 5.45 -19.11
CA GLU A 128 -5.48 5.81 -19.88
C GLU A 128 -6.23 4.56 -20.24
N ARG A 129 -7.53 4.66 -20.18
CA ARG A 129 -8.37 3.61 -20.70
C ARG A 129 -8.46 3.77 -22.21
N VAL A 130 -8.06 2.74 -22.93
CA VAL A 130 -8.12 2.75 -24.38
C VAL A 130 -9.14 1.73 -24.82
N ASP A 131 -10.18 2.18 -25.50
CA ASP A 131 -11.19 1.28 -26.04
C ASP A 131 -10.74 0.83 -27.41
N VAL A 132 -10.66 -0.48 -27.58
CA VAL A 132 -10.26 -1.05 -28.87
C VAL A 132 -11.50 -1.39 -29.64
N VAL A 133 -11.62 -0.80 -30.81
CA VAL A 133 -12.73 -1.09 -31.72
C VAL A 133 -12.29 -2.20 -32.66
N VAL A 134 -13.05 -3.26 -32.63
CA VAL A 134 -12.73 -4.45 -33.42
C VAL A 134 -13.65 -4.55 -34.61
#